data_fa4f3dff9f052ec04c17ac6cd48b33aa
#
_entry.id   fa4f3dff9f052ec04c17ac6cd48b33aa
#
_cell.length_a   1.000
_cell.length_b   1.000
_cell.length_c   1.000
_cell.angle_alpha   90.00
_cell.angle_beta   90.00
_cell.angle_gamma   90.00
#
_symmetry.space_group_name_H-M   'P 1'
#
loop_
_entity.id
_entity.type
_entity.pdbx_description
1 polymer ?
#
loop_
_entity_poly.entity_id
_entity_poly.type
_entity_poly.pdbx_seq_one_letter_code
_entity_poly.pdbx_strand_id
1 'polypeptide(L)'
;MSTIVSRDEADESGFEDSLDYVTVFIDEQLLGLPIGRVQDVFIATRITPVPLAPREIVGLLNLRGRIVTAISMRERMGQPSAATSPGEGERELVAVGIDQGGEAFALIVDKVGEVMRLERSTFEPVPIHLDRSWAGVAKGVHRLQDRLLVVLDVDAILRIELPVAA
;
A
#
# COMPACT_ATOMS: atom_id res chain seq x y z
N MET A 1 -5.60 -6.41 29.03
CA MET A 1 -6.07 -6.22 28.62
C MET A 1 -7.05 -6.61 28.38
N SER A 2 -7.37 -6.69 28.47
CA SER A 2 -8.06 -6.91 28.38
C SER A 2 -9.09 -6.65 28.26
N THR A 3 -9.44 -6.81 29.06
CA THR A 3 -10.24 -6.07 28.81
C THR A 3 -10.99 -6.24 27.59
N ILE A 4 -10.96 -7.28 27.02
CA ILE A 4 -11.54 -7.47 25.75
C ILE A 4 -13.03 -7.33 25.79
N VAL A 5 -13.66 -7.87 26.82
CA VAL A 5 -15.11 -7.86 26.86
C VAL A 5 -15.65 -6.46 27.10
N SER A 6 -15.14 -5.83 28.10
CA SER A 6 -15.66 -4.51 28.37
C SER A 6 -15.29 -3.54 27.28
N ARG A 7 -14.16 -3.82 26.61
CA ARG A 7 -13.82 -3.03 25.49
C ARG A 7 -14.76 -3.24 24.31
N ASP A 8 -15.35 -4.38 24.23
CA ASP A 8 -16.17 -4.68 23.06
C ASP A 8 -17.30 -3.70 22.88
N GLU A 9 -17.99 -3.38 23.95
CA GLU A 9 -19.10 -2.45 23.81
C GLU A 9 -18.62 -1.05 23.52
N ALA A 10 -17.63 -0.60 24.22
CA ALA A 10 -17.07 0.70 23.95
C ALA A 10 -16.42 0.70 22.57
N ASP A 11 -15.84 -0.43 22.22
CA ASP A 11 -15.11 -0.53 20.96
C ASP A 11 -16.02 -0.58 19.76
N GLU A 12 -17.21 -1.10 19.91
CA GLU A 12 -18.12 -1.10 18.77
C GLU A 12 -18.40 0.31 18.31
N SER A 13 -18.66 1.18 19.25
CA SER A 13 -18.84 2.58 18.92
C SER A 13 -17.55 3.16 18.37
N GLY A 14 -16.42 2.81 18.97
CA GLY A 14 -15.14 3.30 18.51
C GLY A 14 -14.78 2.79 17.14
N PHE A 15 -15.09 1.54 16.85
CA PHE A 15 -14.80 0.98 15.53
C PHE A 15 -15.62 1.65 14.44
N GLU A 16 -16.85 1.98 14.73
CA GLU A 16 -17.67 2.65 13.74
C GLU A 16 -17.15 4.05 13.46
N ASP A 17 -16.55 4.67 14.45
CA ASP A 17 -16.07 6.04 14.33
C ASP A 17 -14.59 6.15 14.01
N SER A 18 -13.90 5.04 13.87
CA SER A 18 -12.46 5.09 13.61
C SER A 18 -12.08 4.18 12.45
N LEU A 19 -10.92 4.47 11.90
CA LEU A 19 -10.34 3.74 10.79
C LEU A 19 -8.91 3.37 11.15
N ASP A 20 -8.55 2.13 10.89
CA ASP A 20 -7.19 1.64 11.16
C ASP A 20 -6.43 1.54 9.86
N TYR A 21 -5.20 2.01 9.89
CA TYR A 21 -4.34 2.00 8.70
C TYR A 21 -2.99 1.41 9.02
N VAL A 22 -2.50 0.60 8.10
CA VAL A 22 -1.08 0.26 8.07
C VAL A 22 -0.40 1.41 7.34
N THR A 23 0.57 2.04 7.98
CA THR A 23 1.23 3.19 7.36
C THR A 23 2.48 2.76 6.65
N VAL A 24 2.72 3.40 5.51
CA VAL A 24 3.92 3.17 4.71
C VAL A 24 4.45 4.52 4.27
N PHE A 25 5.68 4.54 3.79
CA PHE A 25 6.31 5.76 3.31
C PHE A 25 6.81 5.57 1.90
N ILE A 26 6.56 6.57 1.07
CA ILE A 26 7.26 6.75 -0.20
C ILE A 26 7.99 8.08 -0.08
N ASP A 27 9.31 8.03 -0.05
CA ASP A 27 10.13 9.17 0.36
C ASP A 27 9.67 9.63 1.74
N GLU A 28 9.28 10.87 1.89
CA GLU A 28 8.83 11.37 3.18
C GLU A 28 7.31 11.42 3.28
N GLN A 29 6.61 11.01 2.24
CA GLN A 29 5.14 11.06 2.27
C GLN A 29 4.58 9.86 3.01
N LEU A 30 3.74 10.14 3.98
CA LEU A 30 3.08 9.12 4.78
C LEU A 30 1.80 8.69 4.09
N LEU A 31 1.66 7.39 3.92
CA LEU A 31 0.51 6.80 3.25
C LEU A 31 -0.17 5.82 4.18
N GLY A 32 -1.48 5.66 4.03
CA GLY A 32 -2.22 4.71 4.82
C GLY A 32 -2.93 3.70 3.96
N LEU A 33 -2.79 2.44 4.31
CA LEU A 33 -3.52 1.35 3.67
C LEU A 33 -4.56 0.85 4.66
N PRO A 34 -5.84 0.75 4.26
CA PRO A 34 -6.84 0.20 5.18
C PRO A 34 -6.39 -1.16 5.67
N ILE A 35 -6.44 -1.35 6.97
CA ILE A 35 -5.85 -2.55 7.58
C ILE A 35 -6.55 -3.82 7.09
N GLY A 36 -7.82 -3.72 6.75
CA GLY A 36 -8.55 -4.87 6.26
C GLY A 36 -8.09 -5.37 4.90
N ARG A 37 -7.32 -4.59 4.16
CA ARG A 37 -6.80 -5.00 2.87
C ARG A 37 -5.39 -5.55 2.94
N VAL A 38 -4.73 -5.43 4.08
CA VAL A 38 -3.35 -5.85 4.24
C VAL A 38 -3.29 -7.25 4.79
N GLN A 39 -2.61 -8.14 4.07
CA GLN A 39 -2.43 -9.52 4.53
C GLN A 39 -1.22 -9.65 5.44
N ASP A 40 -0.10 -9.10 5.00
CA ASP A 40 1.12 -9.16 5.80
C ASP A 40 2.11 -8.13 5.27
N VAL A 41 3.22 -8.03 5.97
CA VAL A 41 4.35 -7.19 5.57
C VAL A 41 5.57 -8.09 5.57
N PHE A 42 6.36 -8.01 4.52
CA PHE A 42 7.50 -8.90 4.41
C PHE A 42 8.60 -8.25 3.58
N ILE A 43 9.76 -8.87 3.60
CA ILE A 43 10.89 -8.45 2.77
C ILE A 43 10.85 -9.30 1.50
N ALA A 44 10.74 -8.62 0.38
CA ALA A 44 10.67 -9.29 -0.92
C ALA A 44 12.06 -9.38 -1.50
N THR A 45 12.47 -10.60 -1.84
CA THR A 45 13.74 -10.85 -2.49
C THR A 45 13.48 -11.73 -3.71
N ARG A 46 14.44 -11.81 -4.60
CA ARG A 46 14.37 -12.73 -5.74
C ARG A 46 13.13 -12.50 -6.59
N ILE A 47 12.93 -11.25 -6.96
CA ILE A 47 11.82 -10.91 -7.83
C ILE A 47 12.27 -11.14 -9.27
N THR A 48 11.46 -11.89 -10.01
CA THR A 48 11.74 -12.20 -11.41
C THR A 48 11.02 -11.18 -12.28
N PRO A 49 11.73 -10.38 -13.07
CA PRO A 49 11.07 -9.41 -13.95
C PRO A 49 10.21 -10.10 -14.99
N VAL A 50 9.11 -9.45 -15.36
CA VAL A 50 8.22 -9.93 -16.41
C VAL A 50 8.50 -9.12 -17.66
N PRO A 51 8.91 -9.74 -18.77
CA PRO A 51 9.19 -9.00 -19.99
C PRO A 51 7.96 -8.27 -20.48
N LEU A 52 8.14 -7.03 -20.91
CA LEU A 52 7.10 -6.20 -21.52
C LEU A 52 5.97 -5.84 -20.57
N ALA A 53 6.16 -6.04 -19.28
CA ALA A 53 5.16 -5.63 -18.29
C ALA A 53 5.19 -4.10 -18.13
N PRO A 54 4.09 -3.50 -17.67
CA PRO A 54 4.10 -2.08 -17.34
C PRO A 54 5.16 -1.77 -16.30
N ARG A 55 5.60 -0.52 -16.27
CA ARG A 55 6.63 -0.09 -15.33
C ARG A 55 6.28 -0.38 -13.89
N GLU A 56 5.00 -0.30 -13.58
CA GLU A 56 4.54 -0.51 -12.21
C GLU A 56 4.80 -1.92 -11.73
N ILE A 57 4.88 -2.88 -12.65
CA ILE A 57 5.11 -4.28 -12.30
C ILE A 57 6.61 -4.49 -12.15
N VAL A 58 7.07 -4.71 -10.92
CA VAL A 58 8.47 -5.02 -10.66
C VAL A 58 8.79 -6.42 -11.15
N GLY A 59 7.87 -7.35 -10.96
CA GLY A 59 8.05 -8.72 -11.37
C GLY A 59 7.20 -9.64 -10.53
N LEU A 60 7.56 -10.91 -10.57
CA LEU A 60 6.86 -11.95 -9.82
C LEU A 60 7.79 -12.54 -8.78
N LEU A 61 7.21 -12.95 -7.67
CA LEU A 61 7.98 -13.65 -6.65
C LEU A 61 7.15 -14.80 -6.11
N ASN A 62 7.86 -15.75 -5.50
CA ASN A 62 7.21 -16.89 -4.87
C ASN A 62 7.22 -16.64 -3.37
N LEU A 63 6.04 -16.60 -2.76
CA LEU A 63 5.91 -16.41 -1.34
C LEU A 63 5.12 -17.58 -0.79
N ARG A 64 5.80 -18.46 -0.08
CA ARG A 64 5.17 -19.63 0.53
C ARG A 64 4.38 -20.46 -0.47
N GLY A 65 4.95 -20.63 -1.67
CA GLY A 65 4.32 -21.45 -2.70
C GLY A 65 3.29 -20.73 -3.54
N ARG A 66 3.04 -19.46 -3.29
CA ARG A 66 2.13 -18.66 -4.11
C ARG A 66 2.91 -17.73 -4.99
N ILE A 67 2.41 -17.51 -6.20
CA ILE A 67 2.98 -16.51 -7.10
C ILE A 67 2.37 -15.17 -6.73
N VAL A 68 3.23 -14.20 -6.46
CA VAL A 68 2.81 -12.87 -6.04
C VAL A 68 3.34 -11.87 -7.05
N THR A 69 2.48 -10.96 -7.48
CA THR A 69 2.87 -9.89 -8.39
C THR A 69 3.34 -8.69 -7.58
N ALA A 70 4.58 -8.29 -7.81
CA ALA A 70 5.16 -7.15 -7.09
C ALA A 70 4.91 -5.86 -7.87
N ILE A 71 4.34 -4.89 -7.21
CA ILE A 71 3.99 -3.61 -7.80
C ILE A 71 4.77 -2.51 -7.08
N SER A 72 5.44 -1.67 -7.85
CA SER A 72 6.18 -0.55 -7.28
C SER A 72 5.24 0.61 -7.03
N MET A 73 5.08 1.01 -5.78
CA MET A 73 4.29 2.18 -5.47
C MET A 73 4.90 3.44 -6.07
N ARG A 74 6.23 3.52 -6.10
CA ARG A 74 6.87 4.68 -6.71
C ARG A 74 6.47 4.82 -8.17
N GLU A 75 6.58 3.73 -8.93
CA GLU A 75 6.21 3.78 -10.34
C GLU A 75 4.72 4.03 -10.50
N ARG A 76 3.92 3.47 -9.61
CA ARG A 76 2.49 3.69 -9.67
C ARG A 76 2.14 5.16 -9.45
N MET A 77 2.99 5.87 -8.72
CA MET A 77 2.84 7.29 -8.45
C MET A 77 3.56 8.14 -9.49
N GLY A 78 4.14 7.53 -10.51
CA GLY A 78 4.86 8.29 -11.53
C GLY A 78 6.26 8.66 -11.14
N GLN A 79 6.82 8.04 -10.12
CA GLN A 79 8.18 8.30 -9.67
C GLN A 79 9.08 7.14 -10.06
N PRO A 80 10.35 7.42 -10.37
CA PRO A 80 11.24 6.33 -10.75
C PRO A 80 11.48 5.40 -9.57
N SER A 81 11.53 4.12 -9.86
CA SER A 81 11.81 3.12 -8.84
C SER A 81 13.30 2.83 -8.81
N ALA A 82 13.91 3.03 -7.65
CA ALA A 82 15.31 2.70 -7.48
C ALA A 82 15.54 1.19 -7.45
N ALA A 83 14.48 0.43 -7.28
CA ALA A 83 14.59 -1.01 -7.11
C ALA A 83 14.86 -1.77 -8.39
N THR A 84 14.77 -1.11 -9.53
CA THR A 84 14.86 -1.81 -10.80
C THR A 84 16.17 -1.60 -11.52
N SER A 85 17.18 -1.12 -10.83
CA SER A 85 18.48 -0.94 -11.47
C SER A 85 19.08 -2.28 -11.78
N PRO A 86 19.30 -2.58 -13.04
CA PRO A 86 19.92 -3.87 -13.38
C PRO A 86 21.32 -3.95 -12.82
N GLY A 87 21.69 -5.10 -12.33
CA GLY A 87 23.06 -5.32 -11.89
C GLY A 87 23.38 -4.93 -10.48
N GLU A 88 22.39 -4.45 -9.73
CA GLU A 88 22.63 -4.08 -8.34
C GLU A 88 22.48 -5.25 -7.40
N GLY A 89 22.36 -6.44 -7.92
CA GLY A 89 22.24 -7.60 -7.08
C GLY A 89 20.89 -7.68 -6.41
N GLU A 90 20.83 -8.47 -5.38
CA GLU A 90 19.57 -8.70 -4.68
C GLU A 90 19.38 -7.64 -3.63
N ARG A 91 18.43 -6.77 -3.85
CA ARG A 91 18.05 -5.79 -2.86
C ARG A 91 16.88 -6.32 -2.04
N GLU A 92 16.92 -6.00 -0.77
CA GLU A 92 15.80 -6.29 0.09
C GLU A 92 14.79 -5.17 -0.09
N LEU A 93 13.61 -5.53 -0.55
CA LEU A 93 12.54 -4.56 -0.76
C LEU A 93 11.45 -4.82 0.24
N VAL A 94 10.93 -3.75 0.84
CA VAL A 94 9.84 -3.87 1.79
C VAL A 94 8.54 -3.95 1.01
N ALA A 95 7.72 -4.93 1.35
CA ALA A 95 6.49 -5.19 0.62
C ALA A 95 5.32 -5.36 1.55
N VAL A 96 4.17 -4.87 1.12
CA VAL A 96 2.91 -5.07 1.81
C VAL A 96 2.08 -6.02 0.95
N GLY A 97 1.70 -7.16 1.53
CA GLY A 97 0.95 -8.17 0.81
C GLY A 97 -0.54 -7.87 0.81
N ILE A 98 -1.15 -8.02 -0.34
CA ILE A 98 -2.57 -7.74 -0.54
C ILE A 98 -3.17 -8.85 -1.38
N ASP A 99 -4.33 -9.33 -0.97
CA ASP A 99 -5.11 -10.28 -1.78
C ASP A 99 -6.28 -9.56 -2.40
N GLN A 100 -6.53 -9.85 -3.65
CA GLN A 100 -7.71 -9.34 -4.32
C GLN A 100 -8.20 -10.35 -5.34
N GLY A 101 -9.44 -10.80 -5.16
CA GLY A 101 -10.04 -11.73 -6.11
C GLY A 101 -9.29 -13.03 -6.26
N GLY A 102 -8.65 -13.49 -5.20
CA GLY A 102 -7.87 -14.71 -5.23
C GLY A 102 -6.45 -14.54 -5.73
N GLU A 103 -6.09 -13.34 -6.13
CA GLU A 103 -4.72 -13.05 -6.58
C GLU A 103 -3.94 -12.35 -5.50
N ALA A 104 -2.66 -12.65 -5.42
CA ALA A 104 -1.79 -12.07 -4.41
C ALA A 104 -0.90 -11.02 -5.04
N PHE A 105 -0.82 -9.88 -4.38
CA PHE A 105 -0.01 -8.74 -4.81
C PHE A 105 0.90 -8.31 -3.68
N ALA A 106 2.03 -7.74 -4.03
CA ALA A 106 2.95 -7.16 -3.06
C ALA A 106 3.23 -5.72 -3.48
N LEU A 107 2.83 -4.77 -2.65
CA LEU A 107 3.13 -3.37 -2.92
C LEU A 107 4.50 -3.05 -2.36
N ILE A 108 5.41 -2.68 -3.23
CA ILE A 108 6.77 -2.33 -2.84
C ILE A 108 6.78 -0.88 -2.40
N VAL A 109 7.19 -0.66 -1.17
CA VAL A 109 7.23 0.68 -0.58
C VAL A 109 8.63 0.95 -0.04
N ASP A 110 8.89 2.21 0.31
CA ASP A 110 10.22 2.55 0.83
C ASP A 110 10.38 2.06 2.27
N LYS A 111 9.34 2.22 3.06
CA LYS A 111 9.42 1.90 4.48
C LYS A 111 8.01 1.65 5.00
N VAL A 112 7.89 0.81 6.00
CA VAL A 112 6.63 0.56 6.68
C VAL A 112 6.70 1.23 8.05
N GLY A 113 5.62 1.95 8.40
CA GLY A 113 5.50 2.56 9.70
C GLY A 113 4.60 1.77 10.61
N GLU A 114 4.04 2.45 11.59
CA GLU A 114 3.19 1.79 12.56
C GLU A 114 1.73 1.79 12.10
N VAL A 115 0.93 0.98 12.77
CA VAL A 115 -0.51 1.00 12.54
C VAL A 115 -1.08 2.21 13.25
N MET A 116 -1.91 2.97 12.56
CA MET A 116 -2.55 4.15 13.13
C MET A 116 -4.05 3.99 13.13
N ARG A 117 -4.68 4.36 14.23
CA ARG A 117 -6.13 4.44 14.32
C ARG A 117 -6.52 5.91 14.29
N LEU A 118 -7.33 6.29 13.33
CA LEU A 118 -7.74 7.68 13.15
C LEU A 118 -9.24 7.76 13.13
N GLU A 119 -9.76 8.90 13.59
CA GLU A 119 -11.21 9.09 13.62
C GLU A 119 -11.74 9.27 12.21
N ARG A 120 -12.86 8.63 11.95
CA ARG A 120 -13.50 8.74 10.65
C ARG A 120 -13.88 10.18 10.35
N SER A 121 -14.21 10.94 11.38
CA SER A 121 -14.62 12.33 11.22
C SER A 121 -13.50 13.23 10.70
N THR A 122 -12.25 12.80 10.81
CA THR A 122 -11.12 13.59 10.31
C THR A 122 -10.71 13.21 8.89
N PHE A 123 -11.44 12.28 8.28
CA PHE A 123 -11.18 11.89 6.90
C PHE A 123 -11.71 12.99 5.98
N GLU A 124 -10.87 13.46 5.08
CA GLU A 124 -11.21 14.53 4.15
C GLU A 124 -10.99 14.09 2.72
N PRO A 125 -11.71 14.70 1.78
CA PRO A 125 -11.45 14.38 0.38
C PRO A 125 -10.06 14.85 -0.04
N VAL A 126 -9.60 14.30 -1.16
CA VAL A 126 -8.28 14.62 -1.67
C VAL A 126 -8.21 16.12 -1.97
N PRO A 127 -7.21 16.85 -1.43
CA PRO A 127 -7.10 18.28 -1.71
C PRO A 127 -6.81 18.54 -3.20
N ILE A 128 -7.34 19.64 -3.68
CA ILE A 128 -7.17 20.00 -5.09
C ILE A 128 -5.70 20.17 -5.46
N HIS A 129 -4.93 20.68 -4.54
CA HIS A 129 -3.53 20.98 -4.80
C HIS A 129 -2.60 19.79 -4.60
N LEU A 130 -3.16 18.64 -4.28
CA LEU A 130 -2.34 17.45 -4.18
C LEU A 130 -1.83 17.06 -5.55
N ASP A 131 -0.61 16.57 -5.59
CA ASP A 131 0.01 16.16 -6.84
C ASP A 131 -0.92 15.20 -7.58
N ARG A 132 -1.00 15.40 -8.90
CA ARG A 132 -1.87 14.58 -9.73
C ARG A 132 -1.56 13.09 -9.66
N SER A 133 -0.30 12.76 -9.44
CA SER A 133 0.08 11.36 -9.34
C SER A 133 -0.58 10.69 -8.14
N TRP A 134 -0.89 11.45 -7.11
CA TRP A 134 -1.59 10.91 -5.95
C TRP A 134 -3.09 10.79 -6.19
N ALA A 135 -3.64 11.72 -6.97
CA ALA A 135 -5.09 11.80 -7.13
C ALA A 135 -5.68 10.51 -7.69
N GLY A 136 -4.94 9.80 -8.51
CA GLY A 136 -5.44 8.57 -9.13
C GLY A 136 -5.46 7.39 -8.19
N VAL A 137 -4.73 7.45 -7.08
CA VAL A 137 -4.65 6.32 -6.16
C VAL A 137 -5.02 6.71 -4.73
N ALA A 138 -5.40 7.95 -4.49
CA ALA A 138 -5.76 8.43 -3.16
C ALA A 138 -7.26 8.43 -3.00
N LYS A 139 -7.70 7.97 -1.83
CA LYS A 139 -9.10 7.93 -1.48
C LYS A 139 -9.49 9.20 -0.72
N GLY A 140 -8.55 9.74 0.03
CA GLY A 140 -8.74 10.91 0.84
C GLY A 140 -7.52 11.12 1.70
N VAL A 141 -7.64 12.03 2.66
CA VAL A 141 -6.50 12.33 3.54
C VAL A 141 -6.99 12.50 4.96
N HIS A 142 -6.05 12.32 5.90
CA HIS A 142 -6.22 12.75 7.29
C HIS A 142 -5.14 13.78 7.58
N ARG A 143 -5.53 14.88 8.22
CA ARG A 143 -4.55 15.88 8.62
C ARG A 143 -4.03 15.51 10.00
N LEU A 144 -2.74 15.20 10.05
CA LEU A 144 -2.09 14.97 11.32
C LEU A 144 -1.44 16.27 11.78
N GLN A 145 -0.86 16.27 12.96
CA GLN A 145 -0.31 17.51 13.51
C GLN A 145 0.74 18.14 12.61
N ASP A 146 1.60 17.32 12.04
CA ASP A 146 2.74 17.84 11.29
C ASP A 146 2.77 17.40 9.84
N ARG A 147 1.78 16.65 9.37
CA ARG A 147 1.81 16.13 8.02
C ARG A 147 0.43 15.61 7.63
N LEU A 148 0.30 15.28 6.35
CA LEU A 148 -0.90 14.62 5.86
C LEU A 148 -0.64 13.13 5.75
N LEU A 149 -1.62 12.35 6.11
CA LEU A 149 -1.64 10.92 5.78
C LEU A 149 -2.54 10.75 4.57
N VAL A 150 -2.00 10.28 3.47
CA VAL A 150 -2.79 10.05 2.27
C VAL A 150 -3.31 8.63 2.33
N VAL A 151 -4.63 8.48 2.32
CA VAL A 151 -5.26 7.16 2.35
C VAL A 151 -5.32 6.63 0.93
N LEU A 152 -4.77 5.45 0.75
CA LEU A 152 -4.66 4.84 -0.57
C LEU A 152 -5.91 4.04 -0.91
N ASP A 153 -6.29 4.12 -2.18
CA ASP A 153 -7.36 3.31 -2.73
C ASP A 153 -6.71 2.07 -3.35
N VAL A 154 -6.77 0.97 -2.62
CA VAL A 154 -6.09 -0.25 -3.03
C VAL A 154 -6.62 -0.73 -4.38
N ASP A 155 -7.94 -0.65 -4.58
CA ASP A 155 -8.51 -1.09 -5.85
C ASP A 155 -7.97 -0.27 -7.01
N ALA A 156 -7.80 1.03 -6.81
CA ALA A 156 -7.26 1.89 -7.87
C ALA A 156 -5.80 1.56 -8.13
N ILE A 157 -5.03 1.26 -7.07
CA ILE A 157 -3.64 0.89 -7.23
C ILE A 157 -3.51 -0.37 -8.08
N LEU A 158 -4.39 -1.33 -7.86
CA LEU A 158 -4.30 -2.63 -8.53
C LEU A 158 -4.88 -2.61 -9.95
N ARG A 159 -5.49 -1.51 -10.36
CA ARG A 159 -5.97 -1.38 -11.74
C ARG A 159 -4.83 -1.00 -12.65
N ILE A 160 -4.03 -1.97 -12.97
CA ILE A 160 -2.91 -1.79 -13.90
C ILE A 160 -3.27 -2.54 -15.16
N GLU A 161 -3.24 -1.81 -16.28
CA GLU A 161 -3.53 -2.44 -17.55
C GLU A 161 -2.36 -3.29 -17.95
N LEU A 162 -2.58 -4.60 -17.98
CA LEU A 162 -1.57 -5.51 -18.46
C LEU A 162 -1.69 -5.60 -19.97
N PRO A 163 -0.56 -5.73 -20.67
CA PRO A 163 -0.65 -5.95 -22.11
C PRO A 163 -1.45 -7.22 -22.35
N VAL A 164 -2.46 -7.10 -23.20
CA VAL A 164 -3.27 -8.26 -23.53
C VAL A 164 -2.39 -9.18 -24.35
N ALA A 165 -2.25 -10.41 -23.91
CA ALA A 165 -1.56 -11.39 -24.70
C ALA A 165 -2.42 -11.65 -25.91
N ALA A 166 -1.94 -11.24 -27.04
CA ALA A 166 -2.70 -11.39 -28.27
C ALA A 166 -2.78 -12.84 -28.68
#